data_4dd6be1e810035c0da6cb322b3172208
#
_entry.id   4dd6be1e810035c0da6cb322b3172208
#
_cell.length_a   1.000
_cell.length_b   1.000
_cell.length_c   1.000
_cell.angle_alpha   90.00
_cell.angle_beta   90.00
_cell.angle_gamma   90.00
#
_symmetry.space_group_name_H-M   'P 1'
#
loop_
_entity.id
_entity.type
_entity.pdbx_description
1 polymer ?
#
loop_
_entity_poly.entity_id
_entity_poly.type
_entity_poly.pdbx_seq_one_letter_code
_entity_poly.pdbx_strand_id
1 'polypeptide(L)'
;MAKHTLYLVTYDRGVYSTTGKTKPYHWLFFIQVNFGGEKNQGIVHQLRGMPGGFYYRGPEDLDLNKSGTLKEQLEVGEVDDSRLSRVHDILKDVRIETNESSTWNCQNWTLDGFEKLKAEGFAYDYLTAEAIKHWLREGQ
;
A
#
# COMPACT_ATOMS: atom_id res chain seq x y z
N MET A 1 -0.46 -11.98 -22.64
CA MET A 1 0.40 -11.51 -21.57
C MET A 1 -0.31 -11.59 -20.23
N ALA A 2 0.39 -12.03 -19.21
CA ALA A 2 -0.19 -12.11 -17.88
C ALA A 2 -0.35 -10.72 -17.26
N LYS A 3 -1.50 -10.51 -16.65
CA LYS A 3 -1.75 -9.32 -15.85
C LYS A 3 -1.94 -9.72 -14.40
N HIS A 4 -1.45 -8.89 -13.51
CA HIS A 4 -1.56 -9.09 -12.08
C HIS A 4 -2.45 -8.01 -11.48
N THR A 5 -3.34 -8.40 -10.59
CA THR A 5 -4.20 -7.43 -9.91
C THR A 5 -3.39 -6.62 -8.91
N LEU A 6 -3.59 -5.31 -8.93
CA LEU A 6 -2.99 -4.39 -7.96
C LEU A 6 -4.02 -4.07 -6.88
N TYR A 7 -3.65 -4.31 -5.64
CA TYR A 7 -4.48 -4.02 -4.47
C TYR A 7 -3.84 -2.95 -3.60
N LEU A 8 -4.68 -2.19 -2.92
CA LEU A 8 -4.29 -1.41 -1.75
C LEU A 8 -4.75 -2.21 -0.54
N VAL A 9 -3.85 -2.51 0.37
CA VAL A 9 -4.12 -3.40 1.50
C VAL A 9 -3.87 -2.65 2.80
N THR A 10 -4.73 -2.88 3.79
CA THR A 10 -4.60 -2.24 5.10
C THR A 10 -4.44 -3.26 6.21
N TYR A 11 -3.65 -2.90 7.22
CA TYR A 11 -3.36 -3.73 8.38
C TYR A 11 -3.62 -2.98 9.67
N ASP A 12 -4.21 -3.67 10.65
CA ASP A 12 -4.36 -3.17 12.01
C ASP A 12 -3.00 -3.20 12.70
N ARG A 13 -2.59 -2.08 13.29
CA ARG A 13 -1.32 -1.94 14.03
C ARG A 13 -1.51 -1.99 15.55
N GLY A 14 -2.74 -2.20 16.02
CA GLY A 14 -3.06 -2.23 17.44
C GLY A 14 -3.25 -0.83 18.01
N VAL A 15 -2.91 -0.69 19.29
CA VAL A 15 -3.10 0.56 20.03
C VAL A 15 -1.76 1.08 20.57
N TYR A 16 -1.72 2.39 20.83
CA TYR A 16 -0.58 2.98 21.53
C TYR A 16 -0.57 2.53 23.00
N SER A 17 0.57 2.07 23.49
CA SER A 17 0.71 1.57 24.85
C SER A 17 0.47 2.66 25.91
N THR A 18 0.72 3.92 25.56
CA THR A 18 0.61 5.04 26.49
C THR A 18 -0.79 5.62 26.60
N THR A 19 -1.58 5.56 25.51
CA THR A 19 -2.90 6.22 25.45
C THR A 19 -4.06 5.27 25.25
N GLY A 20 -3.80 4.04 24.81
CA GLY A 20 -4.84 3.09 24.44
C GLY A 20 -5.59 3.43 23.15
N LYS A 21 -5.20 4.52 22.47
CA LYS A 21 -5.83 4.91 21.21
C LYS A 21 -5.36 4.02 20.07
N THR A 22 -6.28 3.73 19.12
CA THR A 22 -5.97 2.94 17.94
C THR A 22 -4.93 3.64 17.08
N LYS A 23 -3.90 2.90 16.68
CA LYS A 23 -2.93 3.41 15.70
C LYS A 23 -3.57 3.47 14.33
N PRO A 24 -3.20 4.46 13.48
CA PRO A 24 -3.62 4.46 12.08
C PRO A 24 -3.22 3.14 11.43
N TYR A 25 -4.10 2.59 10.59
CA TYR A 25 -3.80 1.36 9.88
C TYR A 25 -2.60 1.55 8.96
N HIS A 26 -1.83 0.48 8.79
CA HIS A 26 -0.72 0.45 7.82
C HIS A 26 -1.29 0.15 6.45
N TRP A 27 -0.99 0.98 5.47
CA TRP A 27 -1.42 0.83 4.08
C TRP A 27 -0.22 0.46 3.22
N LEU A 28 -0.45 -0.41 2.24
CA LEU A 28 0.57 -0.81 1.29
C LEU A 28 -0.06 -1.19 -0.06
N PHE A 29 0.79 -1.29 -1.10
CA PHE A 29 0.38 -1.85 -2.38
C PHE A 29 0.77 -3.33 -2.43
N PHE A 30 -0.13 -4.15 -2.95
CA PHE A 30 0.11 -5.56 -3.15
C PHE A 30 -0.21 -5.93 -4.59
N ILE A 31 0.75 -6.49 -5.31
CA ILE A 31 0.56 -7.00 -6.66
C ILE A 31 0.48 -8.52 -6.55
N GLN A 32 -0.71 -9.06 -6.78
CA GLN A 32 -0.97 -10.49 -6.64
C GLN A 32 -0.29 -11.25 -7.79
N VAL A 33 0.60 -12.19 -7.46
CA VAL A 33 1.37 -12.94 -8.45
C VAL A 33 0.94 -14.41 -8.48
N ASN A 34 0.71 -15.02 -7.32
CA ASN A 34 0.36 -16.43 -7.22
C ASN A 34 -0.80 -16.61 -6.24
N PHE A 35 -1.99 -16.83 -6.77
CA PHE A 35 -3.21 -16.99 -5.97
C PHE A 35 -3.87 -18.33 -6.29
N GLY A 36 -4.21 -19.08 -5.24
CA GLY A 36 -4.91 -20.35 -5.36
C GLY A 36 -4.56 -21.29 -4.21
N GLY A 37 -5.50 -22.15 -3.82
CA GLY A 37 -5.34 -23.02 -2.68
C GLY A 37 -5.13 -22.23 -1.42
N GLU A 38 -4.02 -22.47 -0.71
CA GLU A 38 -3.67 -21.74 0.51
C GLU A 38 -2.75 -20.54 0.25
N LYS A 39 -2.50 -20.21 -1.02
CA LYS A 39 -1.52 -19.17 -1.39
C LYS A 39 -2.20 -17.90 -1.87
N ASN A 40 -1.70 -16.76 -1.37
CA ASN A 40 -2.02 -15.44 -1.90
C ASN A 40 -0.73 -14.63 -1.88
N GLN A 41 0.19 -15.03 -2.76
CA GLN A 41 1.54 -14.50 -2.82
C GLN A 41 1.66 -13.38 -3.82
N GLY A 42 2.46 -12.38 -3.49
CA GLY A 42 2.70 -11.28 -4.39
C GLY A 42 3.84 -10.40 -3.95
N ILE A 43 3.92 -9.26 -4.63
CA ILE A 43 4.95 -8.26 -4.42
C ILE A 43 4.33 -7.09 -3.68
N VAL A 44 4.97 -6.69 -2.58
CA VAL A 44 4.54 -5.58 -1.75
C VAL A 44 5.44 -4.37 -1.98
N HIS A 45 4.81 -3.19 -2.08
CA HIS A 45 5.49 -1.90 -2.06
C HIS A 45 4.90 -1.10 -0.91
N GLN A 46 5.74 -0.74 0.07
CA GLN A 46 5.28 -0.09 1.29
C GLN A 46 6.31 0.86 1.86
N LEU A 47 5.83 1.87 2.57
CA LEU A 47 6.67 2.74 3.37
C LEU A 47 6.91 2.08 4.72
N ARG A 48 8.17 2.00 5.13
CA ARG A 48 8.59 1.43 6.41
C ARG A 48 9.12 2.52 7.32
N GLY A 49 9.29 2.18 8.60
CA GLY A 49 9.88 3.06 9.58
C GLY A 49 8.86 3.84 10.39
N MET A 50 9.29 4.99 10.88
CA MET A 50 8.49 5.83 11.76
C MET A 50 8.76 7.30 11.40
N PRO A 51 7.96 8.25 11.93
CA PRO A 51 8.19 9.67 11.65
C PRO A 51 9.64 10.09 11.89
N GLY A 52 10.22 10.78 10.90
CA GLY A 52 11.63 11.16 10.88
C GLY A 52 12.56 10.12 10.28
N GLY A 53 12.11 8.86 10.20
CA GLY A 53 12.91 7.76 9.68
C GLY A 53 12.18 6.87 8.69
N PHE A 54 11.17 7.37 8.00
CA PHE A 54 10.48 6.61 6.96
C PHE A 54 11.40 6.31 5.78
N TYR A 55 11.24 5.14 5.20
CA TYR A 55 11.98 4.75 3.99
C TYR A 55 11.18 3.77 3.16
N TYR A 56 11.47 3.77 1.86
CA TYR A 56 10.92 2.80 0.91
C TYR A 56 12.02 1.82 0.51
N ARG A 57 11.83 0.56 0.85
CA ARG A 57 12.85 -0.48 0.66
C ARG A 57 12.88 -1.05 -0.76
N GLY A 58 11.79 -0.89 -1.50
CA GLY A 58 11.62 -1.51 -2.80
C GLY A 58 10.68 -2.70 -2.72
N PRO A 59 10.59 -3.51 -3.80
CA PRO A 59 9.67 -4.65 -3.82
C PRO A 59 10.06 -5.71 -2.78
N GLU A 60 9.04 -6.25 -2.10
CA GLU A 60 9.20 -7.29 -1.09
C GLU A 60 8.20 -8.41 -1.37
N ASP A 61 8.56 -9.63 -1.07
CA ASP A 61 7.66 -10.77 -1.23
C ASP A 61 6.77 -10.93 0.01
N LEU A 62 5.50 -11.25 -0.20
CA LEU A 62 4.54 -11.44 0.88
C LEU A 62 3.46 -12.44 0.48
N ASP A 63 3.03 -13.26 1.44
CA ASP A 63 1.83 -14.08 1.31
C ASP A 63 0.76 -13.49 2.25
N LEU A 64 -0.30 -12.90 1.69
CA LEU A 64 -1.36 -12.26 2.47
C LEU A 64 -2.09 -13.26 3.38
N ASN A 65 -2.17 -14.54 2.99
CA ASN A 65 -2.86 -15.55 3.79
C ASN A 65 -2.14 -15.86 5.11
N LYS A 66 -0.89 -15.40 5.25
CA LYS A 66 -0.11 -15.55 6.48
C LYS A 66 -0.16 -14.32 7.39
N SER A 67 -0.95 -13.32 7.00
CA SER A 67 -1.04 -12.05 7.72
C SER A 67 -2.26 -12.03 8.64
N GLY A 68 -2.06 -12.09 9.94
CA GLY A 68 -3.15 -12.15 10.93
C GLY A 68 -3.83 -10.82 11.21
N THR A 69 -3.24 -9.69 10.82
CA THR A 69 -3.76 -8.35 11.09
C THR A 69 -4.34 -7.65 9.87
N LEU A 70 -4.51 -8.40 8.77
CA LEU A 70 -5.11 -7.89 7.54
C LEU A 70 -6.54 -7.40 7.79
N LYS A 71 -6.86 -6.18 7.32
CA LYS A 71 -8.20 -5.58 7.45
C LYS A 71 -8.92 -5.48 6.11
N GLU A 72 -8.37 -4.72 5.18
CA GLU A 72 -9.01 -4.47 3.88
C GLU A 72 -8.06 -4.81 2.75
N GLN A 73 -8.63 -5.30 1.65
CA GLN A 73 -7.90 -5.57 0.42
C GLN A 73 -8.75 -5.01 -0.72
N LEU A 74 -8.38 -3.82 -1.20
CA LEU A 74 -9.13 -3.09 -2.20
C LEU A 74 -8.45 -3.20 -3.56
N GLU A 75 -9.16 -3.74 -4.55
CA GLU A 75 -8.64 -3.80 -5.92
C GLU A 75 -8.61 -2.41 -6.52
N VAL A 76 -7.44 -1.92 -6.93
CA VAL A 76 -7.27 -0.57 -7.45
C VAL A 76 -6.74 -0.53 -8.89
N GLY A 77 -6.27 -1.64 -9.42
CA GLY A 77 -5.74 -1.64 -10.78
C GLY A 77 -5.17 -2.97 -11.22
N GLU A 78 -4.40 -2.91 -12.31
CA GLU A 78 -3.74 -4.07 -12.89
C GLU A 78 -2.34 -3.70 -13.36
N VAL A 79 -1.42 -4.65 -13.31
CA VAL A 79 -0.04 -4.47 -13.77
C VAL A 79 0.33 -5.63 -14.69
N ASP A 80 0.79 -5.32 -15.91
CA ASP A 80 1.32 -6.33 -16.82
C ASP A 80 2.58 -6.94 -16.22
N ASP A 81 2.76 -8.25 -16.42
CA ASP A 81 3.94 -8.95 -15.93
C ASP A 81 5.24 -8.29 -16.41
N SER A 82 5.25 -7.77 -17.63
CA SER A 82 6.41 -7.09 -18.21
C SER A 82 6.69 -5.70 -17.59
N ARG A 83 5.79 -5.17 -16.77
CA ARG A 83 5.90 -3.83 -16.20
C ARG A 83 6.01 -3.81 -14.68
N LEU A 84 6.26 -4.95 -14.06
CA LEU A 84 6.39 -5.02 -12.60
C LEU A 84 7.48 -4.09 -12.06
N SER A 85 8.61 -4.01 -12.75
CA SER A 85 9.71 -3.12 -12.33
C SER A 85 9.38 -1.65 -12.49
N ARG A 86 8.45 -1.30 -13.40
CA ARG A 86 8.03 0.10 -13.58
C ARG A 86 7.29 0.62 -12.34
N VAL A 87 6.55 -0.22 -11.65
CA VAL A 87 5.87 0.16 -10.40
C VAL A 87 6.91 0.61 -9.37
N HIS A 88 8.00 -0.14 -9.23
CA HIS A 88 9.10 0.26 -8.34
C HIS A 88 9.70 1.61 -8.75
N ASP A 89 9.95 1.79 -10.05
CA ASP A 89 10.53 3.04 -10.56
C ASP A 89 9.66 4.26 -10.27
N ILE A 90 8.34 4.09 -10.30
CA ILE A 90 7.40 5.16 -9.97
C ILE A 90 7.41 5.43 -8.47
N LEU A 91 7.30 4.38 -7.66
CA LEU A 91 7.13 4.52 -6.20
C LEU A 91 8.39 5.01 -5.50
N LYS A 92 9.57 4.70 -6.02
CA LYS A 92 10.83 5.18 -5.43
C LYS A 92 10.95 6.71 -5.48
N ASP A 93 10.21 7.36 -6.37
CA ASP A 93 10.23 8.82 -6.52
C ASP A 93 9.11 9.52 -5.72
N VAL A 94 8.26 8.77 -5.02
CA VAL A 94 7.24 9.37 -4.15
C VAL A 94 7.95 10.05 -2.97
N ARG A 95 7.57 11.31 -2.71
CA ARG A 95 8.17 12.11 -1.64
C ARG A 95 7.98 11.43 -0.28
N ILE A 96 9.01 11.43 0.52
CA ILE A 96 8.99 10.93 1.91
C ILE A 96 9.24 12.11 2.84
N GLU A 97 8.31 12.33 3.78
CA GLU A 97 8.46 13.37 4.81
C GLU A 97 9.50 12.95 5.84
N THR A 98 10.46 13.82 6.11
CA THR A 98 11.55 13.55 7.05
C THR A 98 11.38 14.27 8.40
N ASN A 99 10.36 15.10 8.56
CA ASN A 99 10.08 15.81 9.81
C ASN A 99 9.36 14.88 10.80
N GLU A 100 10.01 14.54 11.90
CA GLU A 100 9.47 13.63 12.90
C GLU A 100 8.23 14.16 13.64
N SER A 101 8.01 15.46 13.63
CA SER A 101 6.83 16.07 14.27
C SER A 101 5.61 16.14 13.34
N SER A 102 5.76 15.74 12.07
CA SER A 102 4.67 15.72 11.10
C SER A 102 3.69 14.58 11.39
N THR A 103 2.42 14.77 11.04
CA THR A 103 1.41 13.72 11.08
C THR A 103 1.41 12.85 9.81
N TRP A 104 2.26 13.18 8.84
CA TRP A 104 2.40 12.43 7.59
C TRP A 104 2.89 10.99 7.89
N ASN A 105 2.30 10.00 7.24
CA ASN A 105 2.63 8.60 7.47
C ASN A 105 2.47 7.76 6.20
N CYS A 106 2.49 6.43 6.35
CA CYS A 106 2.38 5.50 5.22
C CYS A 106 1.10 5.67 4.39
N GLN A 107 0.01 6.15 5.00
CA GLN A 107 -1.23 6.39 4.28
C GLN A 107 -1.06 7.53 3.27
N ASN A 108 -0.39 8.60 3.65
CA ASN A 108 -0.09 9.71 2.76
C ASN A 108 0.81 9.27 1.60
N TRP A 109 1.86 8.53 1.91
CA TRP A 109 2.77 7.98 0.89
C TRP A 109 2.01 7.09 -0.09
N THR A 110 1.15 6.21 0.42
CA THR A 110 0.38 5.28 -0.39
C THR A 110 -0.60 6.02 -1.32
N LEU A 111 -1.28 7.06 -0.81
CA LEU A 111 -2.19 7.87 -1.63
C LEU A 111 -1.44 8.65 -2.72
N ASP A 112 -0.28 9.22 -2.40
CA ASP A 112 0.57 9.89 -3.39
C ASP A 112 1.06 8.90 -4.44
N GLY A 113 1.47 7.71 -4.02
CA GLY A 113 1.87 6.63 -4.91
C GLY A 113 0.72 6.18 -5.82
N PHE A 114 -0.48 6.07 -5.27
CA PHE A 114 -1.67 5.72 -6.05
C PHE A 114 -1.90 6.73 -7.18
N GLU A 115 -1.81 8.03 -6.90
CA GLU A 115 -1.99 9.06 -7.93
C GLU A 115 -0.94 8.93 -9.04
N LYS A 116 0.31 8.65 -8.69
CA LYS A 116 1.38 8.46 -9.68
C LYS A 116 1.16 7.19 -10.51
N LEU A 117 0.74 6.10 -9.88
CA LEU A 117 0.44 4.85 -10.58
C LEU A 117 -0.76 5.03 -11.52
N LYS A 118 -1.78 5.77 -11.07
CA LYS A 118 -2.95 6.06 -11.88
C LYS A 118 -2.56 6.88 -13.12
N ALA A 119 -1.68 7.85 -12.98
CA ALA A 119 -1.21 8.67 -14.10
C ALA A 119 -0.51 7.84 -15.19
N GLU A 120 0.08 6.71 -14.83
CA GLU A 120 0.75 5.79 -15.76
C GLU A 120 -0.18 4.66 -16.24
N GLY A 121 -1.44 4.66 -15.82
CA GLY A 121 -2.43 3.68 -16.28
C GLY A 121 -2.49 2.39 -15.48
N PHE A 122 -1.81 2.30 -14.33
CA PHE A 122 -1.82 1.10 -13.49
C PHE A 122 -3.01 1.02 -12.56
N ALA A 123 -3.67 2.14 -12.27
CA ALA A 123 -4.87 2.16 -11.43
C ALA A 123 -6.09 2.52 -12.29
N TYR A 124 -7.26 2.07 -11.85
CA TYR A 124 -8.50 2.30 -12.58
C TYR A 124 -8.89 3.79 -12.58
N ASP A 125 -9.29 4.31 -13.74
CA ASP A 125 -9.59 5.73 -13.93
C ASP A 125 -10.76 6.24 -13.06
N TYR A 126 -11.70 5.36 -12.73
CA TYR A 126 -12.86 5.74 -11.92
C TYR A 126 -12.57 5.88 -10.43
N LEU A 127 -11.40 5.41 -9.99
CA LEU A 127 -10.97 5.54 -8.60
C LEU A 127 -10.25 6.86 -8.38
N THR A 128 -10.49 7.48 -7.20
CA THR A 128 -9.79 8.68 -6.78
C THR A 128 -9.16 8.46 -5.41
N ALA A 129 -8.08 9.18 -5.14
CA ALA A 129 -7.43 9.14 -3.82
C ALA A 129 -8.41 9.54 -2.72
N GLU A 130 -9.27 10.53 -2.98
CA GLU A 130 -10.28 10.97 -2.02
C GLU A 130 -11.28 9.87 -1.67
N ALA A 131 -11.77 9.13 -2.68
CA ALA A 131 -12.69 8.02 -2.45
C ALA A 131 -12.03 6.90 -1.64
N ILE A 132 -10.78 6.55 -1.98
CA ILE A 132 -10.02 5.52 -1.26
C ILE A 132 -9.82 5.94 0.19
N LYS A 133 -9.41 7.17 0.40
CA LYS A 133 -9.20 7.74 1.73
C LYS A 133 -10.48 7.67 2.57
N HIS A 134 -11.60 8.03 1.97
CA HIS A 134 -12.90 7.99 2.63
C HIS A 134 -13.30 6.57 3.03
N TRP A 135 -13.22 5.63 2.10
CA TRP A 135 -13.61 4.24 2.36
C TRP A 135 -12.74 3.55 3.41
N LEU A 136 -11.42 3.73 3.32
CA LEU A 136 -10.50 3.01 4.20
C LEU A 136 -10.40 3.65 5.57
N ARG A 137 -10.54 4.97 5.68
CA ARG A 137 -10.46 5.66 6.98
C ARG A 137 -11.73 5.57 7.80
N GLU A 138 -12.88 5.38 7.19
CA GLU A 138 -14.13 5.18 7.93
C GLU A 138 -14.11 3.91 8.77
N GLY A 139 -13.35 2.90 8.38
CA GLY A 139 -13.22 1.65 9.09
C GLY A 139 -12.25 1.67 10.27
N GLN A 140 -11.58 2.80 10.49
CA GLN A 140 -10.57 2.92 11.54
C GLN A 140 -11.14 3.50 12.88
#